data_c2db51c1a05f38f67ee50d70e9f4b787
#
_entry.id   c2db51c1a05f38f67ee50d70e9f4b787
#
_cell.length_a   1.000
_cell.length_b   1.000
_cell.length_c   1.000
_cell.angle_alpha   90.00
_cell.angle_beta   90.00
_cell.angle_gamma   90.00
#
_symmetry.space_group_name_H-M   'P 1'
#
loop_
_entity.id
_entity.type
_entity.pdbx_description
1 polymer ?
#
loop_
_entity_poly.entity_id
_entity_poly.type
_entity_poly.pdbx_seq_one_letter_code
_entity_poly.pdbx_strand_id
1 'polypeptide(L)'
;DANNEREQKQMLVRLFDGNQLQNRLSTTLTSLKKLQNPDGSFSWWPGMKGSLYMTVSVIKTLVRLQTLTDKMATSAIVDAAFRYLDKRVGEEVANMKKYEKKYKTLLFPMDDLCDYLYSNALAGRKATPDVNYLLDRLSKKPTDLTIYGKARTAVILQQYNKVEKAKEYLQSIKEYLVCTDERGCYFDTKRAQYSWFDYKIPTEVAAIEAVKHVTPNDEQTLMNMQRWLLQEKRTQSWDTPLNTVDAIWAFMNDGKWVMDNGESAKLTLDNHPLSTSQPTAGLGYIKVTQPIVVQSTSEKQELKIQKTSTGTSWGAVYAQFFQPSSEVSDATSGLKIKREILVDSTQTKNINSLKVGDKVRIRLTIIADRVYDFVQVV
;
A
#
# COMPACT_ATOMS: atom_id res chain seq x y z
N ASP A 1 7.43 20.41 9.55
CA ASP A 1 5.97 20.36 9.73
C ASP A 1 5.37 21.63 9.17
N ALA A 2 4.44 21.49 8.23
CA ALA A 2 3.76 22.63 7.61
C ALA A 2 2.53 22.99 8.45
N ASN A 3 2.40 24.26 8.80
CA ASN A 3 1.32 24.73 9.66
C ASN A 3 0.00 25.01 8.91
N ASN A 4 0.05 25.02 7.57
CA ASN A 4 -1.13 25.27 6.74
C ASN A 4 -0.96 24.63 5.33
N GLU A 5 -2.08 24.55 4.60
CA GLU A 5 -2.13 23.94 3.26
C GLU A 5 -1.20 24.64 2.25
N ARG A 6 -1.00 25.95 2.38
CA ARG A 6 -0.12 26.73 1.50
C ARG A 6 1.36 26.37 1.70
N GLU A 7 1.78 26.20 2.94
CA GLU A 7 3.14 25.75 3.27
C GLU A 7 3.38 24.32 2.82
N GLN A 8 2.40 23.43 2.97
CA GLN A 8 2.46 22.06 2.46
C GLN A 8 2.69 22.04 0.96
N LYS A 9 1.95 22.87 0.20
CA LYS A 9 2.10 23.00 -1.24
C LYS A 9 3.48 23.55 -1.62
N GLN A 10 3.97 24.56 -0.90
CA GLN A 10 5.31 25.11 -1.14
C GLN A 10 6.42 24.10 -0.83
N MET A 11 6.28 23.31 0.22
CA MET A 11 7.20 22.23 0.53
C MET A 11 7.22 21.15 -0.56
N LEU A 12 6.05 20.80 -1.10
CA LEU A 12 5.97 19.86 -2.24
C LEU A 12 6.68 20.40 -3.49
N VAL A 13 6.47 21.66 -3.84
CA VAL A 13 7.18 22.28 -4.98
C VAL A 13 8.69 22.21 -4.78
N ARG A 14 9.20 22.53 -3.60
CA ARG A 14 10.63 22.41 -3.28
C ARG A 14 11.14 20.97 -3.30
N LEU A 15 10.30 20.01 -2.89
CA LEU A 15 10.65 18.59 -2.91
C LEU A 15 10.87 18.09 -4.34
N PHE A 16 10.11 18.62 -5.32
CA PHE A 16 10.21 18.29 -6.74
C PHE A 16 11.19 19.18 -7.55
N ASP A 17 11.94 20.04 -6.88
CA ASP A 17 13.06 20.71 -7.52
C ASP A 17 14.10 19.67 -7.99
N GLY A 18 14.32 19.59 -9.31
CA GLY A 18 15.16 18.57 -9.93
C GLY A 18 16.60 18.54 -9.39
N ASN A 19 17.17 19.70 -9.07
CA ASN A 19 18.52 19.80 -8.51
C ASN A 19 18.56 19.29 -7.07
N GLN A 20 17.55 19.59 -6.27
CA GLN A 20 17.47 19.11 -4.89
C GLN A 20 17.26 17.61 -4.85
N LEU A 21 16.39 17.05 -5.72
CA LEU A 21 16.18 15.61 -5.83
C LEU A 21 17.46 14.89 -6.23
N GLN A 22 18.17 15.40 -7.24
CA GLN A 22 19.43 14.82 -7.71
C GLN A 22 20.50 14.83 -6.62
N ASN A 23 20.63 15.94 -5.89
CA ASN A 23 21.58 16.07 -4.79
C ASN A 23 21.26 15.12 -3.65
N ARG A 24 19.98 15.00 -3.27
CA ARG A 24 19.54 14.06 -2.22
C ARG A 24 19.77 12.61 -2.63
N LEU A 25 19.44 12.24 -3.86
CA LEU A 25 19.69 10.90 -4.40
C LEU A 25 21.18 10.57 -4.37
N SER A 26 22.02 11.45 -4.90
CA SER A 26 23.48 11.29 -4.92
C SER A 26 24.06 11.14 -3.51
N THR A 27 23.65 11.99 -2.57
CA THR A 27 24.08 11.92 -1.16
C THR A 27 23.64 10.61 -0.51
N THR A 28 22.39 10.19 -0.73
CA THR A 28 21.86 8.95 -0.17
C THR A 28 22.58 7.73 -0.72
N LEU A 29 22.80 7.66 -2.03
CA LEU A 29 23.53 6.57 -2.67
C LEU A 29 24.99 6.52 -2.22
N THR A 30 25.64 7.66 -2.05
CA THR A 30 27.01 7.75 -1.50
C THR A 30 27.07 7.23 -0.07
N SER A 31 26.08 7.58 0.75
CA SER A 31 25.98 7.09 2.13
C SER A 31 25.71 5.58 2.17
N LEU A 32 24.81 5.08 1.32
CA LEU A 32 24.52 3.65 1.20
C LEU A 32 25.76 2.86 0.76
N LYS A 33 26.52 3.38 -0.21
CA LYS A 33 27.77 2.76 -0.68
C LYS A 33 28.82 2.66 0.42
N LYS A 34 28.89 3.64 1.33
CA LYS A 34 29.80 3.59 2.49
C LYS A 34 29.42 2.50 3.52
N LEU A 35 28.14 2.11 3.55
CA LEU A 35 27.66 1.03 4.42
C LEU A 35 27.85 -0.37 3.81
N GLN A 36 28.19 -0.45 2.51
CA GLN A 36 28.46 -1.73 1.86
C GLN A 36 29.86 -2.24 2.24
N ASN A 37 29.93 -3.46 2.73
CA ASN A 37 31.19 -4.12 3.05
C ASN A 37 32.01 -4.43 1.77
N PRO A 38 33.33 -4.63 1.88
CA PRO A 38 34.20 -4.95 0.73
C PRO A 38 33.78 -6.21 -0.05
N ASP A 39 33.11 -7.18 0.62
CA ASP A 39 32.60 -8.39 0.00
C ASP A 39 31.25 -8.19 -0.71
N GLY A 40 30.72 -6.98 -0.71
CA GLY A 40 29.44 -6.59 -1.31
C GLY A 40 28.23 -6.73 -0.38
N SER A 41 28.39 -7.25 0.83
CA SER A 41 27.31 -7.42 1.79
C SER A 41 26.93 -6.11 2.51
N PHE A 42 25.76 -6.15 3.16
CA PHE A 42 25.35 -5.18 4.16
C PHE A 42 25.24 -5.85 5.53
N SER A 43 25.49 -5.10 6.59
CA SER A 43 25.43 -5.56 7.97
C SER A 43 24.48 -4.70 8.79
N TRP A 44 24.10 -5.16 10.00
CA TRP A 44 23.22 -4.41 10.91
C TRP A 44 23.87 -3.10 11.39
N TRP A 45 25.17 -3.13 11.63
CA TRP A 45 25.97 -1.96 12.02
C TRP A 45 27.31 -1.97 11.27
N PRO A 46 27.89 -0.80 11.03
CA PRO A 46 29.22 -0.68 10.43
C PRO A 46 30.26 -1.53 11.17
N GLY A 47 31.09 -2.26 10.43
CA GLY A 47 32.13 -3.11 10.97
C GLY A 47 31.71 -4.52 11.39
N MET A 48 30.41 -4.84 11.34
CA MET A 48 29.91 -6.21 11.56
C MET A 48 30.04 -7.06 10.31
N LYS A 49 30.08 -8.39 10.51
CA LYS A 49 30.02 -9.37 9.43
C LYS A 49 28.71 -9.17 8.61
N GLY A 50 28.82 -9.34 7.30
CA GLY A 50 27.68 -9.25 6.40
C GLY A 50 26.54 -10.21 6.76
N SER A 51 25.30 -9.72 6.62
CA SER A 51 24.06 -10.44 6.88
C SER A 51 23.34 -10.73 5.58
N LEU A 52 22.92 -11.98 5.39
CA LEU A 52 22.09 -12.38 4.25
C LEU A 52 20.80 -11.54 4.23
N TYR A 53 20.10 -11.49 5.37
CA TYR A 53 18.86 -10.74 5.54
C TYR A 53 19.01 -9.26 5.20
N MET A 54 20.01 -8.58 5.79
CA MET A 54 20.22 -7.14 5.51
C MET A 54 20.57 -6.89 4.05
N THR A 55 21.42 -7.71 3.48
CA THR A 55 21.84 -7.55 2.09
C THR A 55 20.69 -7.74 1.13
N VAL A 56 19.88 -8.79 1.31
CA VAL A 56 18.73 -9.02 0.43
C VAL A 56 17.62 -7.96 0.59
N SER A 57 17.42 -7.44 1.81
CA SER A 57 16.45 -6.37 2.06
C SER A 57 16.83 -5.06 1.34
N VAL A 58 18.11 -4.69 1.38
CA VAL A 58 18.63 -3.53 0.63
C VAL A 58 18.50 -3.76 -0.88
N ILE A 59 18.88 -4.95 -1.36
CA ILE A 59 18.83 -5.27 -2.79
C ILE A 59 17.40 -5.30 -3.31
N LYS A 60 16.46 -5.84 -2.56
CA LYS A 60 15.04 -5.81 -2.93
C LYS A 60 14.56 -4.38 -3.23
N THR A 61 14.90 -3.44 -2.36
CA THR A 61 14.55 -2.03 -2.54
C THR A 61 15.27 -1.40 -3.74
N LEU A 62 16.56 -1.65 -3.92
CA LEU A 62 17.34 -1.10 -5.03
C LEU A 62 16.90 -1.67 -6.39
N VAL A 63 16.60 -2.95 -6.46
CA VAL A 63 16.12 -3.58 -7.70
C VAL A 63 14.72 -3.05 -8.07
N ARG A 64 13.83 -2.87 -7.09
CA ARG A 64 12.56 -2.17 -7.32
C ARG A 64 12.79 -0.74 -7.85
N LEU A 65 13.71 0.00 -7.26
CA LEU A 65 14.05 1.35 -7.74
C LEU A 65 14.57 1.30 -9.18
N GLN A 66 15.39 0.30 -9.55
CA GLN A 66 15.92 0.14 -10.91
C GLN A 66 14.86 -0.15 -11.97
N THR A 67 13.67 -0.62 -11.59
CA THR A 67 12.55 -0.77 -12.54
C THR A 67 11.86 0.56 -12.83
N LEU A 68 12.04 1.56 -11.96
CA LEU A 68 11.38 2.87 -12.03
C LEU A 68 12.31 3.98 -12.52
N THR A 69 13.63 3.77 -12.43
CA THR A 69 14.65 4.80 -12.70
C THR A 69 15.80 4.24 -13.54
N ASP A 70 16.73 5.11 -13.94
CA ASP A 70 17.95 4.67 -14.57
C ASP A 70 18.78 3.75 -13.65
N LYS A 71 19.11 2.57 -14.16
CA LYS A 71 19.85 1.54 -13.45
C LYS A 71 21.30 1.93 -13.11
N MET A 72 21.91 2.84 -13.89
CA MET A 72 23.34 3.14 -13.78
C MET A 72 23.76 3.60 -12.39
N ALA A 73 22.96 4.42 -11.73
CA ALA A 73 23.30 4.99 -10.43
C ALA A 73 23.48 3.94 -9.31
N THR A 74 22.82 2.79 -9.40
CA THR A 74 22.80 1.74 -8.38
C THR A 74 23.50 0.45 -8.80
N SER A 75 23.86 0.28 -10.08
CA SER A 75 24.38 -0.98 -10.65
C SER A 75 25.58 -1.52 -9.89
N ALA A 76 26.57 -0.72 -9.58
CA ALA A 76 27.77 -1.16 -8.89
C ALA A 76 27.49 -1.73 -7.49
N ILE A 77 26.54 -1.12 -6.76
CA ILE A 77 26.10 -1.58 -5.43
C ILE A 77 25.36 -2.92 -5.57
N VAL A 78 24.42 -2.96 -6.51
CA VAL A 78 23.57 -4.14 -6.76
C VAL A 78 24.42 -5.33 -7.22
N ASP A 79 25.33 -5.14 -8.16
CA ASP A 79 26.20 -6.21 -8.68
C ASP A 79 27.13 -6.79 -7.60
N ALA A 80 27.71 -5.91 -6.77
CA ALA A 80 28.55 -6.36 -5.65
C ALA A 80 27.74 -7.17 -4.64
N ALA A 81 26.55 -6.72 -4.32
CA ALA A 81 25.68 -7.42 -3.38
C ALA A 81 25.16 -8.76 -3.94
N PHE A 82 24.83 -8.85 -5.22
CA PHE A 82 24.47 -10.14 -5.82
C PHE A 82 25.61 -11.16 -5.82
N ARG A 83 26.86 -10.75 -6.00
CA ARG A 83 28.01 -11.67 -5.86
C ARG A 83 28.08 -12.26 -4.45
N TYR A 84 27.88 -11.46 -3.43
CA TYR A 84 27.79 -11.94 -2.06
C TYR A 84 26.60 -12.88 -1.84
N LEU A 85 25.40 -12.46 -2.31
CA LEU A 85 24.18 -13.23 -2.18
C LEU A 85 24.25 -14.57 -2.88
N ASP A 86 24.76 -14.63 -4.11
CA ASP A 86 24.90 -15.88 -4.87
C ASP A 86 25.77 -16.90 -4.10
N LYS A 87 26.87 -16.45 -3.50
CA LYS A 87 27.72 -17.30 -2.66
C LYS A 87 26.98 -17.79 -1.41
N ARG A 88 26.32 -16.89 -0.69
CA ARG A 88 25.59 -17.23 0.55
C ARG A 88 24.40 -18.15 0.28
N VAL A 89 23.65 -17.89 -0.78
CA VAL A 89 22.53 -18.74 -1.21
C VAL A 89 23.02 -20.13 -1.61
N GLY A 90 24.15 -20.24 -2.31
CA GLY A 90 24.76 -21.53 -2.63
C GLY A 90 25.14 -22.34 -1.38
N GLU A 91 25.69 -21.67 -0.34
CA GLU A 91 25.98 -22.30 0.95
C GLU A 91 24.69 -22.80 1.63
N GLU A 92 23.62 -21.97 1.66
CA GLU A 92 22.33 -22.35 2.25
C GLU A 92 21.65 -23.50 1.48
N VAL A 93 21.69 -23.47 0.15
CA VAL A 93 21.16 -24.57 -0.69
C VAL A 93 21.92 -25.87 -0.43
N ALA A 94 23.24 -25.82 -0.28
CA ALA A 94 24.03 -26.97 0.08
C ALA A 94 23.64 -27.55 1.45
N ASN A 95 23.41 -26.69 2.44
CA ASN A 95 22.91 -27.06 3.75
C ASN A 95 21.51 -27.68 3.68
N MET A 96 20.60 -27.09 2.91
CA MET A 96 19.26 -27.64 2.69
C MET A 96 19.31 -29.03 2.08
N LYS A 97 20.09 -29.23 1.02
CA LYS A 97 20.29 -30.55 0.37
C LYS A 97 20.83 -31.59 1.34
N LYS A 98 21.82 -31.22 2.16
CA LYS A 98 22.40 -32.07 3.20
C LYS A 98 21.36 -32.50 4.25
N TYR A 99 20.55 -31.53 4.72
CA TYR A 99 19.48 -31.78 5.68
C TYR A 99 18.40 -32.71 5.09
N GLU A 100 17.92 -32.41 3.89
CA GLU A 100 16.92 -33.21 3.18
C GLU A 100 17.38 -34.68 2.97
N LYS A 101 18.66 -34.84 2.60
CA LYS A 101 19.25 -36.18 2.46
C LYS A 101 19.26 -36.94 3.79
N LYS A 102 19.61 -36.26 4.88
CA LYS A 102 19.71 -36.86 6.21
C LYS A 102 18.35 -37.22 6.81
N TYR A 103 17.37 -36.32 6.71
CA TYR A 103 16.09 -36.45 7.40
C TYR A 103 14.93 -36.88 6.49
N LYS A 104 15.19 -37.09 5.20
CA LYS A 104 14.18 -37.49 4.18
C LYS A 104 12.94 -36.58 4.13
N THR A 105 13.14 -35.31 4.44
CA THR A 105 12.10 -34.27 4.47
C THR A 105 12.49 -33.14 3.55
N LEU A 106 11.54 -32.61 2.75
CA LEU A 106 11.75 -31.43 1.93
C LEU A 106 11.69 -30.18 2.78
N LEU A 107 12.64 -29.27 2.58
CA LEU A 107 12.64 -27.97 3.21
C LEU A 107 12.02 -26.92 2.29
N PHE A 108 11.23 -26.04 2.87
CA PHE A 108 10.77 -24.85 2.19
C PHE A 108 11.80 -23.71 2.39
N PRO A 109 12.08 -22.90 1.35
CA PRO A 109 13.01 -21.77 1.48
C PRO A 109 12.53 -20.76 2.54
N MET A 110 13.47 -20.30 3.38
CA MET A 110 13.20 -19.25 4.35
C MET A 110 12.95 -17.90 3.67
N ASP A 111 12.44 -16.93 4.40
CA ASP A 111 12.01 -15.64 3.88
C ASP A 111 13.10 -14.86 3.15
N ASP A 112 14.32 -14.88 3.62
CA ASP A 112 15.48 -14.23 2.98
C ASP A 112 15.87 -14.90 1.64
N LEU A 113 15.72 -16.23 1.53
CA LEU A 113 15.90 -16.95 0.26
C LEU A 113 14.78 -16.64 -0.72
N CYS A 114 13.55 -16.48 -0.24
CA CYS A 114 12.43 -16.04 -1.07
C CYS A 114 12.61 -14.59 -1.57
N ASP A 115 13.07 -13.69 -0.72
CA ASP A 115 13.39 -12.31 -1.10
C ASP A 115 14.58 -12.22 -2.06
N TYR A 116 15.56 -13.14 -1.94
CA TYR A 116 16.60 -13.29 -2.95
C TYR A 116 16.03 -13.72 -4.31
N LEU A 117 15.17 -14.75 -4.34
CA LEU A 117 14.52 -15.21 -5.57
C LEU A 117 13.70 -14.09 -6.22
N TYR A 118 12.94 -13.36 -5.43
CA TYR A 118 12.17 -12.21 -5.90
C TYR A 118 13.09 -11.14 -6.51
N SER A 119 14.14 -10.76 -5.81
CA SER A 119 15.08 -9.74 -6.28
C SER A 119 15.84 -10.20 -7.54
N ASN A 120 16.23 -11.47 -7.59
CA ASN A 120 16.91 -12.08 -8.73
C ASN A 120 16.00 -12.09 -9.98
N ALA A 121 14.72 -12.44 -9.79
CA ALA A 121 13.71 -12.43 -10.84
C ALA A 121 13.45 -11.01 -11.37
N LEU A 122 13.22 -10.06 -10.46
CA LEU A 122 12.92 -8.67 -10.81
C LEU A 122 14.11 -7.98 -11.51
N ALA A 123 15.34 -8.35 -11.16
CA ALA A 123 16.56 -7.92 -11.84
C ALA A 123 16.74 -8.55 -13.24
N GLY A 124 15.88 -9.49 -13.64
CA GLY A 124 15.97 -10.20 -14.92
C GLY A 124 17.15 -11.17 -15.02
N ARG A 125 17.68 -11.64 -13.89
CA ARG A 125 18.81 -12.55 -13.86
C ARG A 125 18.40 -14.00 -14.22
N LYS A 126 19.27 -14.69 -14.94
CA LYS A 126 19.04 -16.09 -15.31
C LYS A 126 19.03 -17.00 -14.08
N ALA A 127 18.15 -18.01 -14.12
CA ALA A 127 18.09 -19.02 -13.07
C ALA A 127 19.36 -19.88 -13.07
N THR A 128 20.07 -19.89 -11.95
CA THR A 128 21.19 -20.81 -11.69
C THR A 128 20.65 -22.18 -11.21
N PRO A 129 21.49 -23.25 -11.13
CA PRO A 129 21.06 -24.52 -10.54
C PRO A 129 20.50 -24.38 -9.12
N ASP A 130 21.05 -23.48 -8.30
CA ASP A 130 20.57 -23.24 -6.94
C ASP A 130 19.23 -22.49 -6.94
N VAL A 131 19.07 -21.51 -7.81
CA VAL A 131 17.76 -20.85 -8.04
C VAL A 131 16.71 -21.86 -8.48
N ASN A 132 17.03 -22.73 -9.42
CA ASN A 132 16.10 -23.77 -9.86
C ASN A 132 15.72 -24.76 -8.75
N TYR A 133 16.69 -25.13 -7.90
CA TYR A 133 16.41 -25.94 -6.71
C TYR A 133 15.44 -25.26 -5.76
N LEU A 134 15.64 -23.97 -5.45
CA LEU A 134 14.74 -23.20 -4.58
C LEU A 134 13.33 -23.05 -5.20
N LEU A 135 13.25 -22.78 -6.51
CA LEU A 135 11.96 -22.69 -7.23
C LEU A 135 11.19 -24.02 -7.19
N ASP A 136 11.88 -25.16 -7.29
CA ASP A 136 11.26 -26.47 -7.14
C ASP A 136 10.66 -26.64 -5.74
N ARG A 137 11.34 -26.17 -4.69
CA ARG A 137 10.83 -26.23 -3.32
C ARG A 137 9.63 -25.31 -3.12
N LEU A 138 9.67 -24.08 -3.65
CA LEU A 138 8.54 -23.16 -3.60
C LEU A 138 7.27 -23.73 -4.25
N SER A 139 7.41 -24.53 -5.29
CA SER A 139 6.28 -25.09 -6.05
C SER A 139 5.53 -26.21 -5.31
N LYS A 140 6.04 -26.73 -4.18
CA LYS A 140 5.56 -27.98 -3.57
C LYS A 140 4.63 -27.87 -2.37
N LYS A 141 4.55 -26.72 -1.71
CA LYS A 141 3.73 -26.56 -0.48
C LYS A 141 2.99 -25.21 -0.40
N PRO A 142 1.87 -25.04 -1.11
CA PRO A 142 1.10 -23.79 -1.01
C PRO A 142 0.32 -23.64 0.31
N THR A 143 -0.05 -24.75 0.97
CA THR A 143 -1.03 -24.73 2.08
C THR A 143 -0.50 -24.15 3.39
N ASP A 144 0.81 -24.22 3.63
CA ASP A 144 1.42 -23.84 4.91
C ASP A 144 1.89 -22.38 4.96
N LEU A 145 1.74 -21.66 3.85
CA LEU A 145 2.17 -20.28 3.74
C LEU A 145 1.11 -19.29 4.22
N THR A 146 1.58 -18.17 4.75
CA THR A 146 0.74 -16.99 4.98
C THR A 146 0.25 -16.40 3.66
N ILE A 147 -0.74 -15.51 3.70
CA ILE A 147 -1.21 -14.78 2.50
C ILE A 147 -0.03 -14.02 1.87
N TYR A 148 0.79 -13.33 2.67
CA TYR A 148 2.01 -12.66 2.22
C TYR A 148 2.96 -13.64 1.48
N GLY A 149 3.26 -14.77 2.11
CA GLY A 149 4.15 -15.79 1.52
C GLY A 149 3.62 -16.34 0.20
N LYS A 150 2.31 -16.61 0.10
CA LYS A 150 1.66 -17.07 -1.13
C LYS A 150 1.73 -16.01 -2.23
N ALA A 151 1.40 -14.75 -1.92
CA ALA A 151 1.42 -13.66 -2.87
C ALA A 151 2.82 -13.44 -3.46
N ARG A 152 3.84 -13.34 -2.60
CA ARG A 152 5.24 -13.24 -3.01
C ARG A 152 5.68 -14.44 -3.87
N THR A 153 5.28 -15.64 -3.49
CA THR A 153 5.58 -16.87 -4.26
C THR A 153 4.93 -16.83 -5.62
N ALA A 154 3.69 -16.36 -5.75
CA ALA A 154 3.01 -16.22 -7.04
C ALA A 154 3.80 -15.28 -7.98
N VAL A 155 4.28 -14.14 -7.47
CA VAL A 155 5.12 -13.21 -8.26
C VAL A 155 6.41 -13.89 -8.72
N ILE A 156 7.13 -14.55 -7.81
CA ILE A 156 8.37 -15.26 -8.13
C ILE A 156 8.13 -16.31 -9.23
N LEU A 157 7.14 -17.16 -9.06
CA LEU A 157 6.84 -18.22 -10.01
C LEU A 157 6.43 -17.68 -11.38
N GLN A 158 5.65 -16.60 -11.42
CA GLN A 158 5.28 -15.92 -12.66
C GLN A 158 6.49 -15.39 -13.40
N GLN A 159 7.42 -14.73 -12.71
CA GLN A 159 8.63 -14.17 -13.30
C GLN A 159 9.57 -15.25 -13.87
N TYR A 160 9.54 -16.46 -13.31
CA TYR A 160 10.28 -17.61 -13.83
C TYR A 160 9.44 -18.49 -14.77
N ASN A 161 8.37 -17.95 -15.38
CA ASN A 161 7.50 -18.63 -16.35
C ASN A 161 6.81 -19.91 -15.83
N LYS A 162 6.62 -20.03 -14.52
CA LYS A 162 5.85 -21.12 -13.90
C LYS A 162 4.39 -20.69 -13.72
N VAL A 163 3.74 -20.31 -14.83
CA VAL A 163 2.47 -19.59 -14.88
C VAL A 163 1.34 -20.34 -14.15
N GLU A 164 1.18 -21.65 -14.39
CA GLU A 164 0.08 -22.40 -13.79
C GLU A 164 0.21 -22.45 -12.25
N LYS A 165 1.45 -22.65 -11.76
CA LYS A 165 1.69 -22.60 -10.30
C LYS A 165 1.47 -21.22 -9.73
N ALA A 166 1.87 -20.17 -10.42
CA ALA A 166 1.60 -18.80 -9.99
C ALA A 166 0.10 -18.54 -9.86
N LYS A 167 -0.72 -19.00 -10.81
CA LYS A 167 -2.18 -18.91 -10.77
C LYS A 167 -2.78 -19.67 -9.57
N GLU A 168 -2.30 -20.90 -9.28
CA GLU A 168 -2.75 -21.67 -8.11
C GLU A 168 -2.54 -20.88 -6.80
N TYR A 169 -1.36 -20.29 -6.64
CA TYR A 169 -1.04 -19.47 -5.47
C TYR A 169 -1.92 -18.20 -5.39
N LEU A 170 -2.11 -17.51 -6.52
CA LEU A 170 -2.99 -16.35 -6.57
C LEU A 170 -4.44 -16.72 -6.25
N GLN A 171 -4.96 -17.80 -6.80
CA GLN A 171 -6.32 -18.25 -6.50
C GLN A 171 -6.48 -18.55 -5.02
N SER A 172 -5.49 -19.21 -4.41
CA SER A 172 -5.51 -19.53 -2.98
C SER A 172 -5.54 -18.29 -2.08
N ILE A 173 -4.98 -17.14 -2.48
CA ILE A 173 -5.10 -15.92 -1.69
C ILE A 173 -6.41 -15.18 -1.96
N LYS A 174 -6.95 -15.24 -3.19
CA LYS A 174 -8.24 -14.61 -3.51
C LYS A 174 -9.41 -15.14 -2.69
N GLU A 175 -9.34 -16.39 -2.20
CA GLU A 175 -10.33 -16.98 -1.30
C GLU A 175 -10.44 -16.26 0.07
N TYR A 176 -9.42 -15.49 0.45
CA TYR A 176 -9.39 -14.71 1.70
C TYR A 176 -9.65 -13.23 1.46
N LEU A 177 -9.85 -12.81 0.22
CA LEU A 177 -10.06 -11.42 -0.12
C LEU A 177 -11.51 -11.01 0.21
N VAL A 178 -11.64 -9.99 1.02
CA VAL A 178 -12.92 -9.39 1.37
C VAL A 178 -13.07 -8.09 0.58
N CYS A 179 -14.18 -7.94 -0.11
CA CYS A 179 -14.47 -6.73 -0.90
C CYS A 179 -15.75 -6.07 -0.40
N THR A 180 -15.69 -4.76 -0.17
CA THR A 180 -16.85 -3.93 0.20
C THR A 180 -16.86 -2.66 -0.65
N ASP A 181 -18.06 -2.11 -0.89
CA ASP A 181 -18.21 -0.87 -1.66
C ASP A 181 -17.55 0.32 -0.96
N GLU A 182 -17.53 0.33 0.37
CA GLU A 182 -16.95 1.42 1.16
C GLU A 182 -15.43 1.34 1.19
N ARG A 183 -14.85 0.17 1.48
CA ARG A 183 -13.42 0.02 1.76
C ARG A 183 -12.58 -0.48 0.58
N GLY A 184 -13.20 -1.01 -0.46
CA GLY A 184 -12.49 -1.75 -1.51
C GLY A 184 -12.21 -3.20 -1.09
N CYS A 185 -11.13 -3.79 -1.64
CA CYS A 185 -10.77 -5.19 -1.36
C CYS A 185 -9.54 -5.27 -0.46
N TYR A 186 -9.57 -6.17 0.52
CA TYR A 186 -8.51 -6.32 1.52
C TYR A 186 -8.56 -7.69 2.21
N PHE A 187 -7.54 -8.01 2.99
CA PHE A 187 -7.50 -9.23 3.80
C PHE A 187 -7.81 -8.94 5.26
N ASP A 188 -8.94 -9.46 5.74
CA ASP A 188 -9.36 -9.37 7.13
C ASP A 188 -9.27 -10.74 7.81
N THR A 189 -8.04 -11.21 7.97
CA THR A 189 -7.77 -12.52 8.57
C THR A 189 -6.49 -12.51 9.40
N LYS A 190 -6.47 -13.32 10.44
CA LYS A 190 -5.28 -13.51 11.29
C LYS A 190 -4.07 -14.04 10.52
N ARG A 191 -4.26 -14.69 9.37
CA ARG A 191 -3.18 -15.14 8.49
C ARG A 191 -2.46 -13.99 7.78
N ALA A 192 -3.08 -12.81 7.70
CA ALA A 192 -2.42 -11.61 7.19
C ALA A 192 -1.48 -10.98 8.25
N GLN A 193 -1.74 -11.26 9.51
CA GLN A 193 -0.92 -10.82 10.64
C GLN A 193 -0.07 -12.01 11.10
N TYR A 194 1.19 -12.04 10.72
CA TYR A 194 2.00 -13.24 10.93
C TYR A 194 3.15 -13.07 11.92
N SER A 195 3.45 -11.91 12.40
CA SER A 195 4.64 -11.69 13.22
C SER A 195 4.34 -10.72 14.35
N TRP A 196 5.35 -10.33 15.11
CA TRP A 196 5.27 -9.26 16.11
C TRP A 196 4.95 -7.90 15.46
N PHE A 197 5.13 -7.79 14.13
CA PHE A 197 4.76 -6.62 13.35
C PHE A 197 3.42 -6.84 12.68
N ASP A 198 2.68 -5.78 12.48
CA ASP A 198 1.50 -5.79 11.64
C ASP A 198 1.93 -5.92 10.17
N TYR A 199 1.75 -7.11 9.60
CA TYR A 199 2.05 -7.42 8.20
C TYR A 199 0.93 -7.03 7.25
N LYS A 200 -0.03 -6.26 7.69
CA LYS A 200 -1.20 -5.86 6.94
C LYS A 200 -0.84 -5.16 5.62
N ILE A 201 -0.03 -4.12 5.68
CA ILE A 201 0.40 -3.36 4.50
C ILE A 201 1.30 -4.19 3.58
N PRO A 202 2.36 -4.85 4.05
CA PRO A 202 3.17 -5.72 3.19
C PRO A 202 2.38 -6.85 2.52
N THR A 203 1.39 -7.42 3.21
CA THR A 203 0.52 -8.47 2.66
C THR A 203 -0.32 -7.94 1.50
N GLU A 204 -0.95 -6.80 1.67
CA GLU A 204 -1.75 -6.16 0.63
C GLU A 204 -0.89 -5.77 -0.57
N VAL A 205 0.27 -5.17 -0.34
CA VAL A 205 1.23 -4.80 -1.39
C VAL A 205 1.70 -6.00 -2.20
N ALA A 206 2.06 -7.10 -1.52
CA ALA A 206 2.46 -8.34 -2.20
C ALA A 206 1.32 -8.95 -3.03
N ALA A 207 0.09 -8.88 -2.53
CA ALA A 207 -1.09 -9.36 -3.24
C ALA A 207 -1.45 -8.47 -4.44
N ILE A 208 -1.36 -7.15 -4.32
CA ILE A 208 -1.49 -6.22 -5.44
C ILE A 208 -0.48 -6.55 -6.53
N GLU A 209 0.78 -6.80 -6.17
CA GLU A 209 1.83 -7.17 -7.11
C GLU A 209 1.54 -8.53 -7.77
N ALA A 210 1.03 -9.51 -7.00
CA ALA A 210 0.63 -10.81 -7.54
C ALA A 210 -0.52 -10.69 -8.55
N VAL A 211 -1.55 -9.90 -8.25
CA VAL A 211 -2.66 -9.63 -9.19
C VAL A 211 -2.13 -8.99 -10.47
N LYS A 212 -1.29 -7.95 -10.37
CA LYS A 212 -0.70 -7.26 -11.52
C LYS A 212 0.08 -8.19 -12.45
N HIS A 213 0.88 -9.11 -11.88
CA HIS A 213 1.76 -9.96 -12.67
C HIS A 213 1.09 -11.23 -13.18
N VAL A 214 0.18 -11.82 -12.40
CA VAL A 214 -0.44 -13.12 -12.73
C VAL A 214 -1.77 -12.96 -13.47
N THR A 215 -2.55 -11.95 -13.13
CA THR A 215 -3.85 -11.64 -13.76
C THR A 215 -3.96 -10.17 -14.14
N PRO A 216 -3.15 -9.67 -15.08
CA PRO A 216 -3.08 -8.23 -15.40
C PRO A 216 -4.39 -7.64 -15.92
N ASN A 217 -5.32 -8.47 -16.37
CA ASN A 217 -6.63 -8.03 -16.86
C ASN A 217 -7.68 -7.89 -15.74
N ASP A 218 -7.35 -8.23 -14.49
CA ASP A 218 -8.24 -8.10 -13.34
C ASP A 218 -8.13 -6.68 -12.73
N GLU A 219 -8.42 -5.68 -13.55
CA GLU A 219 -8.28 -4.27 -13.18
C GLU A 219 -9.21 -3.88 -12.02
N GLN A 220 -10.38 -4.48 -11.94
CA GLN A 220 -11.36 -4.16 -10.89
C GLN A 220 -10.86 -4.57 -9.50
N THR A 221 -10.35 -5.80 -9.37
CA THR A 221 -9.74 -6.26 -8.10
C THR A 221 -8.57 -5.38 -7.74
N LEU A 222 -7.69 -5.10 -8.70
CA LEU A 222 -6.51 -4.27 -8.51
C LEU A 222 -6.87 -2.87 -8.00
N MET A 223 -7.81 -2.18 -8.64
CA MET A 223 -8.27 -0.85 -8.23
C MET A 223 -8.84 -0.85 -6.82
N ASN A 224 -9.66 -1.86 -6.49
CA ASN A 224 -10.27 -1.95 -5.17
C ASN A 224 -9.23 -2.24 -4.06
N MET A 225 -8.21 -3.04 -4.34
CA MET A 225 -7.10 -3.26 -3.41
C MET A 225 -6.25 -1.99 -3.22
N GLN A 226 -5.94 -1.29 -4.30
CA GLN A 226 -5.23 -0.01 -4.25
C GLN A 226 -6.03 1.06 -3.49
N ARG A 227 -7.36 1.09 -3.68
CA ARG A 227 -8.26 1.99 -2.94
C ARG A 227 -8.20 1.74 -1.44
N TRP A 228 -8.25 0.47 -1.01
CA TRP A 228 -8.11 0.13 0.39
C TRP A 228 -6.74 0.57 0.93
N LEU A 229 -5.66 0.32 0.20
CA LEU A 229 -4.31 0.70 0.60
C LEU A 229 -4.18 2.23 0.81
N LEU A 230 -4.84 3.05 -0.03
CA LEU A 230 -4.89 4.50 0.16
C LEU A 230 -5.67 4.90 1.41
N GLN A 231 -6.77 4.21 1.74
CA GLN A 231 -7.56 4.49 2.94
C GLN A 231 -6.82 4.14 4.24
N GLU A 232 -5.94 3.15 4.20
CA GLU A 232 -5.09 2.79 5.34
C GLU A 232 -3.95 3.80 5.60
N LYS A 233 -3.72 4.71 4.66
CA LYS A 233 -2.78 5.80 4.86
C LYS A 233 -3.32 6.77 5.92
N ARG A 234 -2.59 6.89 7.02
CA ARG A 234 -2.91 7.83 8.10
C ARG A 234 -2.09 9.09 7.95
N THR A 235 -2.74 10.24 7.98
CA THR A 235 -2.07 11.53 7.78
C THR A 235 -1.35 11.59 6.42
N GLN A 236 -0.02 11.57 6.39
CA GLN A 236 0.79 11.67 5.16
C GLN A 236 1.61 10.41 4.85
N SER A 237 1.61 9.42 5.74
CA SER A 237 2.39 8.19 5.61
C SER A 237 1.63 6.99 6.17
N TRP A 238 2.08 5.78 5.79
CA TRP A 238 1.66 4.55 6.44
C TRP A 238 2.42 4.35 7.76
N ASP A 239 2.06 3.36 8.56
CA ASP A 239 2.53 3.14 9.93
C ASP A 239 4.04 3.19 10.10
N THR A 240 4.80 2.70 9.12
CA THR A 240 6.25 2.69 9.14
C THR A 240 6.84 3.24 7.83
N PRO A 241 8.10 3.71 7.83
CA PRO A 241 8.80 4.09 6.60
C PRO A 241 8.87 2.94 5.58
N LEU A 242 9.03 1.70 6.03
CA LEU A 242 9.06 0.51 5.16
C LEU A 242 7.70 0.29 4.51
N ASN A 243 6.61 0.34 5.27
CA ASN A 243 5.25 0.25 4.75
C ASN A 243 4.95 1.37 3.75
N THR A 244 5.48 2.56 3.97
CA THR A 244 5.35 3.68 3.03
C THR A 244 6.05 3.38 1.70
N VAL A 245 7.28 2.85 1.74
CA VAL A 245 8.02 2.45 0.52
C VAL A 245 7.30 1.33 -0.22
N ASP A 246 6.83 0.31 0.50
CA ASP A 246 6.08 -0.80 -0.09
C ASP A 246 4.77 -0.33 -0.72
N ALA A 247 4.02 0.56 -0.05
CA ALA A 247 2.79 1.13 -0.60
C ALA A 247 3.05 1.96 -1.86
N ILE A 248 4.09 2.80 -1.88
CA ILE A 248 4.50 3.54 -3.08
C ILE A 248 4.82 2.55 -4.22
N TRP A 249 5.55 1.48 -3.94
CA TRP A 249 5.82 0.43 -4.91
C TRP A 249 4.54 -0.19 -5.49
N ALA A 250 3.53 -0.48 -4.66
CA ALA A 250 2.26 -1.04 -5.11
C ALA A 250 1.55 -0.17 -6.17
N PHE A 251 1.75 1.14 -6.11
CA PHE A 251 1.21 2.05 -7.12
C PHE A 251 2.09 2.19 -8.35
N MET A 252 3.41 2.17 -8.22
CA MET A 252 4.36 2.55 -9.28
C MET A 252 4.90 1.38 -10.10
N ASN A 253 4.73 0.13 -9.66
CA ASN A 253 5.41 -1.04 -10.24
C ASN A 253 4.94 -1.47 -11.64
N ASP A 254 3.98 -0.79 -12.25
CA ASP A 254 3.48 -1.11 -13.59
C ASP A 254 4.02 -0.19 -14.70
N GLY A 255 4.88 0.76 -14.35
CA GLY A 255 5.42 1.74 -15.29
C GLY A 255 4.38 2.70 -15.90
N LYS A 256 3.09 2.54 -15.56
CA LYS A 256 2.00 3.39 -16.06
C LYS A 256 1.88 4.71 -15.28
N TRP A 257 2.68 4.85 -14.24
CA TRP A 257 2.82 6.08 -13.45
C TRP A 257 3.84 7.07 -14.03
N VAL A 258 4.22 6.89 -15.27
CA VAL A 258 4.84 8.00 -15.99
C VAL A 258 3.85 9.13 -15.87
N MET A 259 4.27 10.23 -15.22
CA MET A 259 3.50 11.47 -15.20
C MET A 259 3.26 11.83 -16.67
N ASP A 260 2.13 11.32 -17.16
CA ASP A 260 1.69 11.69 -18.48
C ASP A 260 1.48 13.21 -18.39
N ASN A 261 2.26 13.98 -19.13
CA ASN A 261 2.02 15.41 -19.34
C ASN A 261 0.67 15.62 -20.05
N GLY A 262 -0.14 14.58 -20.09
CA GLY A 262 -1.44 14.49 -20.66
C GLY A 262 -2.47 15.35 -19.94
N GLU A 263 -3.49 15.68 -20.68
CA GLU A 263 -4.61 16.48 -20.24
C GLU A 263 -5.21 15.94 -18.94
N SER A 264 -5.37 16.82 -17.96
CA SER A 264 -6.14 16.56 -16.76
C SER A 264 -7.57 16.14 -17.15
N ALA A 265 -8.19 15.31 -16.30
CA ALA A 265 -9.58 14.90 -16.50
C ALA A 265 -10.48 16.13 -16.72
N LYS A 266 -11.34 16.09 -17.73
CA LYS A 266 -12.34 17.11 -17.97
C LYS A 266 -13.52 16.87 -17.03
N LEU A 267 -13.87 17.90 -16.29
CA LEU A 267 -14.99 17.86 -15.35
C LEU A 267 -16.11 18.77 -15.88
N THR A 268 -17.33 18.25 -15.96
CA THR A 268 -18.51 19.06 -16.26
C THR A 268 -19.60 18.83 -15.22
N LEU A 269 -20.20 19.89 -14.74
CA LEU A 269 -21.36 19.84 -13.86
C LEU A 269 -22.57 20.36 -14.65
N ASP A 270 -23.61 19.54 -14.79
CA ASP A 270 -24.84 19.86 -15.57
C ASP A 270 -24.51 20.38 -16.97
N ASN A 271 -23.56 19.71 -17.65
CA ASN A 271 -23.00 20.08 -18.97
C ASN A 271 -22.21 21.42 -19.02
N HIS A 272 -22.00 22.08 -17.91
CA HIS A 272 -21.12 23.24 -17.82
C HIS A 272 -19.69 22.82 -17.46
N PRO A 273 -18.66 23.19 -18.25
CA PRO A 273 -17.29 22.81 -17.94
C PRO A 273 -16.85 23.50 -16.64
N LEU A 274 -16.31 22.70 -15.72
CA LEU A 274 -15.66 23.22 -14.55
C LEU A 274 -14.25 23.66 -14.93
N SER A 275 -13.95 24.94 -14.73
CA SER A 275 -12.61 25.44 -14.97
C SER A 275 -11.65 24.80 -13.99
N THR A 276 -10.84 23.89 -14.49
CA THR A 276 -9.71 23.33 -13.76
C THR A 276 -8.57 24.33 -13.88
N SER A 277 -8.58 25.33 -13.01
CA SER A 277 -7.40 26.22 -12.89
C SER A 277 -6.16 25.37 -12.62
N GLN A 278 -5.03 25.82 -13.14
CA GLN A 278 -3.74 25.13 -13.22
C GLN A 278 -3.47 24.13 -12.08
N PRO A 279 -2.97 22.93 -12.41
CA PRO A 279 -2.71 21.92 -11.40
C PRO A 279 -1.83 22.52 -10.31
N THR A 280 -2.31 22.48 -9.07
CA THR A 280 -1.58 23.00 -7.94
C THR A 280 -0.36 22.12 -7.71
N ALA A 281 0.83 22.71 -7.78
CA ALA A 281 2.12 22.07 -7.51
C ALA A 281 2.59 20.99 -8.53
N GLY A 282 2.12 21.00 -9.78
CA GLY A 282 2.63 20.07 -10.81
C GLY A 282 2.28 18.59 -10.59
N LEU A 283 1.43 18.27 -9.62
CA LEU A 283 1.10 16.90 -9.23
C LEU A 283 -0.21 16.38 -9.81
N GLY A 284 -0.83 17.10 -10.73
CA GLY A 284 -2.13 16.71 -11.30
C GLY A 284 -3.30 16.78 -10.31
N TYR A 285 -3.12 17.40 -9.14
CA TYR A 285 -4.20 17.60 -8.18
C TYR A 285 -5.03 18.84 -8.57
N ILE A 286 -6.33 18.62 -8.73
CA ILE A 286 -7.29 19.67 -9.07
C ILE A 286 -8.37 19.68 -7.99
N LYS A 287 -8.63 20.84 -7.40
CA LYS A 287 -9.75 21.08 -6.50
C LYS A 287 -10.61 22.21 -7.09
N VAL A 288 -11.87 21.89 -7.34
CA VAL A 288 -12.86 22.88 -7.80
C VAL A 288 -13.91 23.03 -6.70
N THR A 289 -14.21 24.26 -6.31
CA THR A 289 -15.29 24.57 -5.39
C THR A 289 -16.30 25.45 -6.14
N GLN A 290 -17.55 24.99 -6.20
CA GLN A 290 -18.64 25.72 -6.85
C GLN A 290 -19.78 25.92 -5.84
N PRO A 291 -20.38 27.13 -5.76
CA PRO A 291 -21.60 27.29 -5.01
C PRO A 291 -22.72 26.45 -5.66
N ILE A 292 -23.42 25.68 -4.87
CA ILE A 292 -24.59 24.94 -5.31
C ILE A 292 -25.76 25.93 -5.34
N VAL A 293 -26.26 26.23 -6.53
CA VAL A 293 -27.52 26.98 -6.70
C VAL A 293 -28.64 25.97 -6.75
N VAL A 294 -29.27 25.69 -5.62
CA VAL A 294 -30.42 24.81 -5.56
C VAL A 294 -31.62 25.62 -6.06
N GLN A 295 -32.02 25.43 -7.30
CA GLN A 295 -33.24 26.05 -7.86
C GLN A 295 -34.51 25.26 -7.51
N SER A 296 -34.39 23.96 -7.23
CA SER A 296 -35.49 23.13 -6.72
C SER A 296 -34.94 21.92 -5.94
N THR A 297 -35.70 21.40 -4.98
CA THR A 297 -35.36 20.24 -4.15
C THR A 297 -35.43 18.91 -4.91
N SER A 298 -35.81 18.91 -6.18
CA SER A 298 -36.02 17.72 -7.01
C SER A 298 -35.00 17.54 -8.14
N GLU A 299 -34.13 18.51 -8.39
CA GLU A 299 -33.13 18.42 -9.46
C GLU A 299 -31.87 17.70 -9.00
N LYS A 300 -31.57 16.61 -9.71
CA LYS A 300 -30.28 15.90 -9.54
C LYS A 300 -29.24 16.62 -10.37
N GLN A 301 -28.14 17.01 -9.75
CA GLN A 301 -26.96 17.51 -10.46
C GLN A 301 -26.14 16.34 -11.03
N GLU A 302 -25.72 16.46 -12.28
CA GLU A 302 -24.90 15.44 -12.96
C GLU A 302 -23.46 15.92 -13.09
N LEU A 303 -22.54 15.24 -12.37
CA LEU A 303 -21.11 15.42 -12.56
C LEU A 303 -20.59 14.39 -13.57
N LYS A 304 -20.09 14.86 -14.72
CA LYS A 304 -19.39 14.02 -15.69
C LYS A 304 -17.88 14.21 -15.56
N ILE A 305 -17.17 13.10 -15.47
CA ILE A 305 -15.72 13.05 -15.44
C ILE A 305 -15.24 12.32 -16.68
N GLN A 306 -14.53 13.01 -17.54
CA GLN A 306 -13.96 12.43 -18.76
C GLN A 306 -12.45 12.47 -18.68
N LYS A 307 -11.81 11.30 -18.74
CA LYS A 307 -10.37 11.13 -18.77
C LYS A 307 -9.95 10.48 -20.09
N THR A 308 -9.02 11.12 -20.79
CA THR A 308 -8.47 10.63 -22.06
C THR A 308 -7.06 10.04 -21.92
N SER A 309 -6.36 10.38 -20.84
CA SER A 309 -5.02 9.85 -20.54
C SER A 309 -5.08 8.44 -19.93
N THR A 310 -4.04 7.65 -20.13
CA THR A 310 -3.86 6.33 -19.50
C THR A 310 -3.56 6.47 -18.00
N GLY A 311 -3.73 5.40 -17.23
CA GLY A 311 -3.45 5.35 -15.80
C GLY A 311 -4.67 5.64 -14.94
N THR A 312 -4.54 5.45 -13.62
CA THR A 312 -5.62 5.61 -12.64
C THR A 312 -5.64 7.02 -12.08
N SER A 313 -6.82 7.63 -12.02
CA SER A 313 -7.05 8.90 -11.31
C SER A 313 -8.00 8.69 -10.15
N TRP A 314 -7.78 9.39 -9.07
CA TRP A 314 -8.57 9.31 -7.85
C TRP A 314 -9.24 10.65 -7.62
N GLY A 315 -10.46 10.62 -7.14
CA GLY A 315 -11.19 11.84 -6.82
C GLY A 315 -12.30 11.60 -5.82
N ALA A 316 -12.75 12.68 -5.20
CA ALA A 316 -13.91 12.69 -4.33
C ALA A 316 -14.76 13.92 -4.59
N VAL A 317 -16.06 13.76 -4.41
CA VAL A 317 -17.05 14.84 -4.54
C VAL A 317 -17.68 15.03 -3.18
N TYR A 318 -17.66 16.26 -2.70
CA TYR A 318 -18.27 16.62 -1.43
C TYR A 318 -19.36 17.66 -1.67
N ALA A 319 -20.57 17.40 -1.16
CA ALA A 319 -21.61 18.42 -1.01
C ALA A 319 -21.54 18.97 0.41
N GLN A 320 -21.41 20.29 0.54
CA GLN A 320 -21.40 20.97 1.82
C GLN A 320 -22.61 21.91 1.89
N PHE A 321 -23.45 21.73 2.89
CA PHE A 321 -24.67 22.51 3.07
C PHE A 321 -24.97 22.70 4.56
N PHE A 322 -25.75 23.71 4.87
CA PHE A 322 -26.28 23.94 6.21
C PHE A 322 -27.66 23.31 6.33
N GLN A 323 -27.90 22.64 7.43
CA GLN A 323 -29.20 22.04 7.74
C GLN A 323 -29.54 22.33 9.20
N PRO A 324 -30.81 22.63 9.52
CA PRO A 324 -31.24 22.73 10.92
C PRO A 324 -30.91 21.45 11.68
N SER A 325 -30.41 21.56 12.89
CA SER A 325 -30.00 20.39 13.69
C SER A 325 -31.15 19.41 13.97
N SER A 326 -32.39 19.89 13.95
CA SER A 326 -33.61 19.09 14.06
C SER A 326 -33.91 18.21 12.85
N GLU A 327 -33.34 18.52 11.71
CA GLU A 327 -33.55 17.81 10.43
C GLU A 327 -32.40 16.88 10.09
N VAL A 328 -31.31 16.90 10.88
CA VAL A 328 -30.16 16.02 10.68
C VAL A 328 -30.59 14.58 11.00
N SER A 329 -30.63 13.74 9.99
CA SER A 329 -30.91 12.32 10.15
C SER A 329 -29.67 11.57 10.66
N ASP A 330 -29.90 10.52 11.44
CA ASP A 330 -28.84 9.64 11.91
C ASP A 330 -28.10 9.01 10.71
N ALA A 331 -26.80 9.25 10.63
CA ALA A 331 -25.94 8.61 9.63
C ALA A 331 -25.15 7.48 10.31
N THR A 332 -25.21 6.29 9.72
CA THR A 332 -24.44 5.13 10.19
C THR A 332 -23.34 4.81 9.18
N SER A 333 -22.12 5.12 9.52
CA SER A 333 -20.93 4.80 8.70
C SER A 333 -19.93 3.96 9.50
N GLY A 334 -20.38 2.77 9.98
CA GLY A 334 -19.52 1.90 10.81
C GLY A 334 -19.40 2.35 12.28
N LEU A 335 -19.71 3.61 12.60
CA LEU A 335 -19.88 4.12 13.96
C LEU A 335 -21.36 4.23 14.28
N LYS A 336 -21.79 3.63 15.40
CA LYS A 336 -23.15 3.76 15.92
C LYS A 336 -23.09 4.50 17.24
N ILE A 337 -23.92 5.53 17.40
CA ILE A 337 -24.05 6.30 18.64
C ILE A 337 -25.45 6.10 19.16
N LYS A 338 -25.54 5.68 20.42
CA LYS A 338 -26.81 5.66 21.17
C LYS A 338 -26.73 6.71 22.26
N ARG A 339 -27.69 7.64 22.28
CA ARG A 339 -27.82 8.65 23.34
C ARG A 339 -28.97 8.28 24.27
N GLU A 340 -28.70 8.26 25.55
CA GLU A 340 -29.70 8.06 26.59
C GLU A 340 -29.64 9.24 27.59
N ILE A 341 -30.80 9.75 27.92
CA ILE A 341 -30.93 10.80 28.94
C ILE A 341 -31.47 10.14 30.22
N LEU A 342 -30.69 10.22 31.26
CA LEU A 342 -31.00 9.64 32.57
C LEU A 342 -31.30 10.76 33.55
N VAL A 343 -32.41 10.66 34.27
CA VAL A 343 -32.74 11.53 35.41
C VAL A 343 -32.52 10.72 36.68
N ASP A 344 -31.82 11.31 37.67
CA ASP A 344 -31.49 10.66 38.94
C ASP A 344 -30.87 9.26 38.86
N SER A 345 -30.03 9.04 37.84
CA SER A 345 -29.21 7.84 37.63
C SER A 345 -29.93 6.54 37.29
N THR A 346 -31.25 6.48 37.28
CA THR A 346 -31.97 5.17 37.24
C THR A 346 -33.05 5.01 36.19
N GLN A 347 -33.56 6.08 35.55
CA GLN A 347 -34.64 5.95 34.56
C GLN A 347 -34.44 6.86 33.36
N THR A 348 -34.65 6.28 32.17
CA THR A 348 -34.80 7.07 30.94
C THR A 348 -36.18 7.70 30.96
N LYS A 349 -36.27 9.03 31.15
CA LYS A 349 -37.52 9.77 31.00
C LYS A 349 -37.62 10.39 29.62
N ASN A 350 -38.84 10.52 29.13
CA ASN A 350 -39.13 11.28 27.92
C ASN A 350 -38.64 12.74 28.13
N ILE A 351 -37.91 13.29 27.15
CA ILE A 351 -37.33 14.67 27.20
C ILE A 351 -38.43 15.69 27.54
N ASN A 352 -39.65 15.48 27.10
CA ASN A 352 -40.79 16.38 27.32
C ASN A 352 -41.26 16.46 28.79
N SER A 353 -40.73 15.63 29.68
CA SER A 353 -41.08 15.62 31.11
C SER A 353 -40.05 16.33 32.03
N LEU A 354 -38.99 16.87 31.45
CA LEU A 354 -37.92 17.58 32.22
C LEU A 354 -38.38 18.96 32.66
N LYS A 355 -37.99 19.33 33.86
CA LYS A 355 -38.24 20.67 34.42
C LYS A 355 -36.93 21.40 34.66
N VAL A 356 -36.99 22.72 34.65
CA VAL A 356 -35.84 23.55 35.02
C VAL A 356 -35.40 23.20 36.46
N GLY A 357 -34.10 22.84 36.60
CA GLY A 357 -33.51 22.40 37.86
C GLY A 357 -33.29 20.88 37.97
N ASP A 358 -33.86 20.09 37.04
CA ASP A 358 -33.62 18.64 37.02
C ASP A 358 -32.16 18.33 36.66
N LYS A 359 -31.53 17.45 37.43
CA LYS A 359 -30.20 16.94 37.10
C LYS A 359 -30.32 15.83 36.09
N VAL A 360 -29.72 16.03 34.92
CA VAL A 360 -29.71 15.02 33.84
C VAL A 360 -28.29 14.50 33.62
N ARG A 361 -28.19 13.21 33.36
CA ARG A 361 -26.96 12.55 32.88
C ARG A 361 -27.19 12.10 31.46
N ILE A 362 -26.34 12.52 30.56
CA ILE A 362 -26.33 12.04 29.18
C ILE A 362 -25.34 10.90 29.09
N ARG A 363 -25.81 9.72 28.67
CA ARG A 363 -24.98 8.55 28.38
C ARG A 363 -24.89 8.44 26.86
N LEU A 364 -23.66 8.47 26.36
CA LEU A 364 -23.36 8.17 24.97
C LEU A 364 -22.73 6.78 24.93
N THR A 365 -23.32 5.88 24.16
CA THR A 365 -22.75 4.55 23.86
C THR A 365 -22.29 4.58 22.42
N ILE A 366 -20.99 4.45 22.21
CA ILE A 366 -20.36 4.44 20.87
C ILE A 366 -19.95 2.99 20.58
N ILE A 367 -20.42 2.46 19.47
CA ILE A 367 -20.08 1.14 18.95
C ILE A 367 -19.35 1.35 17.65
N ALA A 368 -18.12 0.85 17.58
CA ALA A 368 -17.28 0.89 16.39
C ALA A 368 -17.12 -0.52 15.82
N ASP A 369 -17.26 -0.67 14.51
CA ASP A 369 -17.02 -1.94 13.80
C ASP A 369 -15.54 -2.21 13.56
N ARG A 370 -14.69 -1.18 13.70
CA ARG A 370 -13.23 -1.21 13.51
C ARG A 370 -12.54 -0.13 14.33
N VAL A 371 -11.23 -0.07 14.26
CA VAL A 371 -10.45 1.04 14.81
C VAL A 371 -10.64 2.27 13.95
N TYR A 372 -10.98 3.39 14.56
CA TYR A 372 -11.10 4.70 13.94
C TYR A 372 -10.13 5.67 14.58
N ASP A 373 -9.52 6.53 13.75
CA ASP A 373 -8.68 7.63 14.21
C ASP A 373 -9.42 8.96 14.06
N PHE A 374 -9.01 9.96 14.87
CA PHE A 374 -9.54 11.32 14.80
C PHE A 374 -11.05 11.43 14.96
N VAL A 375 -11.65 10.53 15.74
CA VAL A 375 -13.09 10.57 16.03
C VAL A 375 -13.40 11.75 16.95
N GLN A 376 -14.34 12.58 16.51
CA GLN A 376 -14.87 13.66 17.33
C GLN A 376 -16.35 13.41 17.59
N VAL A 377 -16.74 13.51 18.86
CA VAL A 377 -18.16 13.51 19.28
C VAL A 377 -18.54 14.94 19.59
N VAL A 378 -19.52 15.47 18.88
CA VAL A 378 -19.99 16.89 19.00
C VAL A 378 -21.39 16.91 19.56
#